data_5fbc0d103c310775a775c49eff5cec1f
#
_entry.id   5fbc0d103c310775a775c49eff5cec1f
#
_cell.length_a   1.000
_cell.length_b   1.000
_cell.length_c   1.000
_cell.angle_alpha   90.00
_cell.angle_beta   90.00
_cell.angle_gamma   90.00
#
_symmetry.space_group_name_H-M   'P 1'
#
loop_
_entity.id
_entity.type
_entity.pdbx_description
1 polymer ?
#
loop_
_entity_poly.entity_id
_entity_poly.type
_entity_poly.pdbx_seq_one_letter_code
_entity_poly.pdbx_strand_id
1 'polypeptide(L)'
;MDSSTRAMAGPPTTSSRPSSGRMVWPLYHNGMYHFFYQYNPKGATWGDGTLSWGHSVSGDLVNWADVGNALDPTSPFDANGCWSGSATVLPGGRPAILYTGIDANRVQVQNVAFAKNPADPLLREWEKPDCNPVMPMPADVTGNNFRDPTEAWRGRDGLWRVGVVAEVGGVGSLLVYRSADFLRWERNAAPLHASSRDVPVLECPDLFPMAPPGAAEGLEVSASGAGVLHVLKLTDFAKEDHYMVGRYDDEADTFVPAEPERGDDPGNWRRLDHGHLYASKSFYDARNKRRVLWAWVDENDGGGVARVCRTAEAICSSVAPDVATHEASIAGCAGALLHARLS
;
A
#
# COMPACT_ATOMS: atom_id res chain seq x y z
N MET A 1 40.11 -9.45 34.86
CA MET A 1 39.90 -9.55 33.42
C MET A 1 38.77 -10.55 33.25
N ASP A 2 37.56 -10.04 33.26
CA ASP A 2 36.36 -10.86 33.20
C ASP A 2 35.59 -10.45 31.93
N SER A 3 35.64 -11.30 30.91
CA SER A 3 35.00 -11.12 29.62
C SER A 3 33.66 -11.86 29.64
N SER A 4 32.63 -11.19 30.14
CA SER A 4 31.25 -11.71 30.00
C SER A 4 30.74 -11.46 28.59
N THR A 5 30.94 -12.40 27.70
CA THR A 5 30.21 -12.51 26.43
C THR A 5 28.73 -12.76 26.72
N ARG A 6 27.96 -11.70 26.60
CA ARG A 6 26.49 -11.79 26.67
C ARG A 6 26.00 -12.50 25.35
N ALA A 7 25.65 -13.76 25.50
CA ALA A 7 25.01 -14.49 24.40
C ALA A 7 23.73 -13.77 23.98
N MET A 8 23.67 -13.36 22.73
CA MET A 8 22.44 -12.93 22.08
C MET A 8 21.47 -14.12 22.08
N ALA A 9 20.33 -13.96 22.70
CA ALA A 9 19.26 -14.96 22.64
C ALA A 9 18.89 -15.17 21.18
N GLY A 10 18.88 -16.43 20.74
CA GLY A 10 18.44 -16.80 19.40
C GLY A 10 17.00 -16.37 19.14
N PRO A 11 16.60 -16.24 17.87
CA PRO A 11 15.27 -15.81 17.50
C PRO A 11 14.22 -16.74 18.15
N PRO A 12 13.08 -16.19 18.61
CA PRO A 12 12.01 -16.99 19.16
C PRO A 12 11.48 -17.94 18.08
N THR A 13 11.27 -19.18 18.48
CA THR A 13 10.68 -20.24 17.67
C THR A 13 9.32 -19.80 17.13
N THR A 14 9.16 -19.91 15.83
CA THR A 14 8.00 -19.56 15.02
C THR A 14 6.70 -20.12 15.61
N SER A 15 5.84 -19.27 16.16
CA SER A 15 4.44 -19.60 16.38
C SER A 15 3.69 -19.29 15.07
N SER A 16 3.21 -20.33 14.38
CA SER A 16 2.37 -20.17 13.20
C SER A 16 1.06 -19.48 13.59
N ARG A 17 0.90 -18.19 13.23
CA ARG A 17 -0.43 -17.58 13.20
C ARG A 17 -1.18 -18.08 11.96
N PRO A 18 -2.51 -18.32 12.05
CA PRO A 18 -3.30 -18.64 10.87
C PRO A 18 -3.21 -17.48 9.88
N SER A 19 -2.72 -17.75 8.68
CA SER A 19 -2.54 -16.75 7.61
C SER A 19 -3.88 -16.46 6.95
N SER A 20 -4.75 -15.70 7.60
CA SER A 20 -6.00 -15.19 7.02
C SER A 20 -5.89 -13.72 6.62
N GLY A 21 -4.69 -13.27 6.32
CA GLY A 21 -4.41 -11.86 6.06
C GLY A 21 -4.61 -11.46 4.60
N ARG A 22 -5.36 -10.40 4.29
CA ARG A 22 -5.44 -9.72 2.98
C ARG A 22 -4.78 -8.36 3.08
N MET A 23 -4.13 -7.91 1.99
CA MET A 23 -3.51 -6.60 1.78
C MET A 23 -2.31 -6.30 2.69
N VAL A 24 -1.23 -5.87 2.09
CA VAL A 24 0.09 -5.82 2.69
C VAL A 24 0.67 -4.43 2.52
N TRP A 25 1.26 -3.87 3.59
CA TRP A 25 1.92 -2.57 3.56
C TRP A 25 3.30 -2.67 4.18
N PRO A 26 4.32 -2.88 3.34
CA PRO A 26 5.68 -2.93 3.82
C PRO A 26 6.25 -1.54 4.05
N LEU A 27 7.21 -1.44 4.97
CA LEU A 27 7.98 -0.26 5.29
C LEU A 27 9.40 -0.67 5.66
N TYR A 28 10.42 0.09 5.22
CA TYR A 28 11.77 -0.04 5.75
C TYR A 28 12.06 1.09 6.72
N HIS A 29 12.41 0.76 7.98
CA HIS A 29 12.71 1.73 9.02
C HIS A 29 13.77 1.19 10.00
N ASN A 30 14.75 2.01 10.33
CA ASN A 30 15.80 1.70 11.34
C ASN A 30 16.46 0.32 11.16
N GLY A 31 16.75 -0.06 9.91
CA GLY A 31 17.44 -1.32 9.62
C GLY A 31 16.54 -2.56 9.51
N MET A 32 15.24 -2.41 9.75
CA MET A 32 14.26 -3.48 9.70
C MET A 32 13.23 -3.24 8.61
N TYR A 33 12.78 -4.31 7.98
CA TYR A 33 11.59 -4.34 7.15
C TYR A 33 10.39 -4.64 8.04
N HIS A 34 9.35 -3.85 7.90
CA HIS A 34 8.08 -4.01 8.58
C HIS A 34 7.04 -4.45 7.58
N PHE A 35 6.26 -5.45 7.92
CA PHE A 35 5.23 -6.01 7.11
C PHE A 35 3.91 -5.95 7.87
N PHE A 36 3.04 -5.05 7.46
CA PHE A 36 1.72 -4.92 8.04
C PHE A 36 0.71 -5.66 7.16
N TYR A 37 -0.22 -6.37 7.77
CA TYR A 37 -1.21 -7.17 7.05
C TYR A 37 -2.55 -7.17 7.76
N GLN A 38 -3.62 -7.31 6.97
CA GLN A 38 -4.95 -7.47 7.52
C GLN A 38 -5.03 -8.78 8.29
N TYR A 39 -5.41 -8.70 9.54
CA TYR A 39 -5.56 -9.85 10.42
C TYR A 39 -7.00 -9.96 10.90
N ASN A 40 -7.63 -11.13 10.66
CA ASN A 40 -8.92 -11.45 11.21
C ASN A 40 -8.73 -12.37 12.43
N PRO A 41 -8.93 -11.88 13.67
CA PRO A 41 -8.73 -12.68 14.87
C PRO A 41 -9.78 -13.79 15.05
N LYS A 42 -10.88 -13.77 14.29
CA LYS A 42 -12.02 -14.69 14.46
C LYS A 42 -12.12 -15.79 13.40
N GLY A 43 -11.39 -15.66 12.30
CA GLY A 43 -11.51 -16.65 11.24
C GLY A 43 -10.65 -16.38 10.01
N ALA A 44 -10.74 -17.30 9.05
CA ALA A 44 -9.99 -17.23 7.81
C ALA A 44 -10.75 -16.51 6.67
N THR A 45 -12.00 -16.11 6.89
CA THR A 45 -12.85 -15.50 5.87
C THR A 45 -13.04 -14.00 6.12
N TRP A 46 -13.20 -13.26 5.02
CA TRP A 46 -13.56 -11.86 5.09
C TRP A 46 -15.02 -11.73 5.58
N GLY A 47 -15.26 -10.96 6.62
CA GLY A 47 -16.59 -10.72 7.16
C GLY A 47 -16.94 -11.47 8.44
N ASP A 48 -16.18 -12.48 8.82
CA ASP A 48 -16.42 -13.25 10.07
C ASP A 48 -15.94 -12.54 11.33
N GLY A 49 -15.29 -11.38 11.19
CA GLY A 49 -14.74 -10.65 12.32
C GLY A 49 -14.38 -9.20 11.99
N THR A 50 -13.96 -8.51 13.04
CA THR A 50 -13.47 -7.15 12.96
C THR A 50 -11.98 -7.18 12.68
N LEU A 51 -11.53 -6.56 11.58
CA LEU A 51 -10.15 -6.64 11.13
C LEU A 51 -9.22 -5.76 11.96
N SER A 52 -8.06 -6.28 12.23
CA SER A 52 -6.89 -5.61 12.81
C SER A 52 -5.74 -5.56 11.80
N TRP A 53 -4.69 -4.81 12.09
CA TRP A 53 -3.43 -4.90 11.39
C TRP A 53 -2.45 -5.75 12.17
N GLY A 54 -2.14 -6.96 11.67
CA GLY A 54 -1.02 -7.75 12.15
C GLY A 54 0.30 -7.12 11.71
N HIS A 55 1.38 -7.40 12.42
CA HIS A 55 2.69 -6.84 12.16
C HIS A 55 3.78 -7.88 12.32
N SER A 56 4.60 -8.03 11.30
CA SER A 56 5.81 -8.84 11.31
C SER A 56 7.01 -8.01 10.88
N VAL A 57 8.19 -8.40 11.33
CA VAL A 57 9.44 -7.71 11.01
C VAL A 57 10.49 -8.67 10.45
N SER A 58 11.38 -8.15 9.60
CA SER A 58 12.46 -8.91 8.99
C SER A 58 13.71 -8.07 8.82
N GLY A 59 14.88 -8.71 8.93
CA GLY A 59 16.16 -8.09 8.56
C GLY A 59 16.56 -8.30 7.09
N ASP A 60 15.88 -9.21 6.38
CA ASP A 60 16.33 -9.73 5.08
C ASP A 60 15.20 -9.96 4.06
N LEU A 61 13.92 -9.66 4.40
CA LEU A 61 12.71 -9.91 3.59
C LEU A 61 12.35 -11.40 3.43
N VAL A 62 13.09 -12.31 4.02
CA VAL A 62 12.90 -13.76 3.91
C VAL A 62 12.46 -14.35 5.25
N ASN A 63 13.16 -13.98 6.32
CA ASN A 63 12.90 -14.49 7.66
C ASN A 63 12.09 -13.46 8.45
N TRP A 64 10.84 -13.80 8.78
CA TRP A 64 9.89 -12.90 9.43
C TRP A 64 9.60 -13.33 10.86
N ALA A 65 9.54 -12.36 11.76
CA ALA A 65 9.13 -12.55 13.15
C ALA A 65 7.85 -11.74 13.42
N ASP A 66 6.85 -12.41 13.99
CA ASP A 66 5.61 -11.75 14.45
C ASP A 66 5.92 -10.89 15.70
N VAL A 67 5.44 -9.65 15.69
CA VAL A 67 5.61 -8.71 16.82
C VAL A 67 4.27 -8.26 17.42
N GLY A 68 3.16 -8.87 17.01
CA GLY A 68 1.82 -8.58 17.48
C GLY A 68 1.00 -7.75 16.49
N ASN A 69 -0.05 -7.10 16.97
CA ASN A 69 -0.85 -6.21 16.13
C ASN A 69 -0.29 -4.79 16.20
N ALA A 70 -0.23 -4.12 15.05
CA ALA A 70 0.06 -2.69 15.01
C ALA A 70 -1.21 -1.86 15.33
N LEU A 71 -2.35 -2.24 14.76
CA LEU A 71 -3.62 -1.55 14.95
C LEU A 71 -4.74 -2.53 15.28
N ASP A 72 -5.47 -2.25 16.35
CA ASP A 72 -6.72 -2.91 16.70
C ASP A 72 -7.89 -1.92 16.64
N PRO A 73 -9.12 -2.37 16.32
CA PRO A 73 -10.30 -1.52 16.23
C PRO A 73 -10.81 -1.12 17.63
N THR A 74 -10.15 -0.14 18.23
CA THR A 74 -10.36 0.25 19.64
C THR A 74 -11.03 1.61 19.81
N SER A 75 -11.37 2.29 18.72
CA SER A 75 -11.87 3.65 18.74
C SER A 75 -13.19 3.79 17.95
N PRO A 76 -14.02 4.79 18.20
CA PRO A 76 -15.29 4.98 17.48
C PRO A 76 -15.12 5.10 15.95
N PHE A 77 -13.99 5.64 15.48
CA PHE A 77 -13.69 5.82 14.07
C PHE A 77 -13.18 4.55 13.37
N ASP A 78 -12.99 3.45 14.09
CA ASP A 78 -12.62 2.14 13.54
C ASP A 78 -13.29 0.96 14.27
N ALA A 79 -14.37 1.21 14.98
CA ALA A 79 -15.03 0.21 15.83
C ALA A 79 -15.43 -1.08 15.10
N ASN A 80 -15.66 -1.01 13.79
CA ASN A 80 -16.01 -2.15 12.93
C ASN A 80 -14.84 -2.63 12.04
N GLY A 81 -13.62 -2.15 12.26
CA GLY A 81 -12.41 -2.67 11.64
C GLY A 81 -11.40 -1.62 11.22
N CYS A 82 -10.14 -2.01 11.27
CA CYS A 82 -9.02 -1.31 10.67
C CYS A 82 -8.76 -1.95 9.29
N TRP A 83 -9.22 -1.28 8.23
CA TRP A 83 -9.04 -1.74 6.87
C TRP A 83 -7.76 -1.16 6.26
N SER A 84 -7.62 -1.33 4.97
CA SER A 84 -6.43 -1.03 4.19
C SER A 84 -5.91 0.39 4.29
N GLY A 85 -4.62 0.55 4.01
CA GLY A 85 -3.95 1.84 4.07
C GLY A 85 -2.51 1.77 3.60
N SER A 86 -1.65 2.67 4.07
CA SER A 86 -0.22 2.68 3.74
C SER A 86 0.59 3.32 4.85
N ALA A 87 1.85 2.90 4.98
CA ALA A 87 2.79 3.48 5.91
C ALA A 87 3.70 4.50 5.19
N THR A 88 4.07 5.56 5.88
CA THR A 88 4.96 6.63 5.39
C THR A 88 5.90 7.03 6.51
N VAL A 89 7.17 7.28 6.21
CA VAL A 89 8.12 7.85 7.18
C VAL A 89 8.10 9.36 7.07
N LEU A 90 7.69 10.02 8.14
CA LEU A 90 7.65 11.48 8.21
C LEU A 90 9.05 12.08 8.46
N PRO A 91 9.25 13.40 8.20
CA PRO A 91 10.46 14.10 8.59
C PRO A 91 10.78 13.90 10.06
N GLY A 92 12.06 13.71 10.38
CA GLY A 92 12.49 13.32 11.72
C GLY A 92 12.42 11.81 11.99
N GLY A 93 12.05 11.01 10.99
CA GLY A 93 12.10 9.55 11.09
C GLY A 93 10.92 8.93 11.83
N ARG A 94 9.78 9.62 11.95
CA ARG A 94 8.59 9.08 12.61
C ARG A 94 7.68 8.37 11.61
N PRO A 95 7.48 7.04 11.72
CA PRO A 95 6.51 6.33 10.90
C PRO A 95 5.07 6.71 11.24
N ALA A 96 4.25 6.85 10.19
CA ALA A 96 2.82 7.07 10.25
C ALA A 96 2.11 6.05 9.36
N ILE A 97 0.93 5.60 9.77
CA ILE A 97 0.02 4.76 8.99
C ILE A 97 -1.23 5.58 8.72
N LEU A 98 -1.55 5.81 7.44
CA LEU A 98 -2.88 6.22 7.02
C LEU A 98 -3.66 4.97 6.67
N TYR A 99 -4.88 4.80 7.22
CA TYR A 99 -5.66 3.60 7.02
C TYR A 99 -7.16 3.90 6.99
N THR A 100 -7.91 3.04 6.35
CA THR A 100 -9.37 3.09 6.35
C THR A 100 -9.91 2.48 7.63
N GLY A 101 -10.63 3.24 8.42
CA GLY A 101 -11.43 2.74 9.53
C GLY A 101 -12.88 2.53 9.10
N ILE A 102 -13.51 1.51 9.63
CA ILE A 102 -14.96 1.36 9.57
C ILE A 102 -15.51 1.86 10.91
N ASP A 103 -16.12 3.01 10.88
CA ASP A 103 -16.59 3.67 12.10
C ASP A 103 -17.76 2.94 12.78
N ALA A 104 -18.21 3.45 13.91
CA ALA A 104 -19.32 2.88 14.67
C ALA A 104 -20.65 2.85 13.86
N ASN A 105 -20.80 3.69 12.84
CA ASN A 105 -21.95 3.73 11.93
C ASN A 105 -21.73 2.91 10.66
N ARG A 106 -20.62 2.14 10.57
CA ARG A 106 -20.18 1.36 9.41
C ARG A 106 -19.81 2.22 8.19
N VAL A 107 -19.44 3.47 8.40
CA VAL A 107 -18.97 4.39 7.35
C VAL A 107 -17.44 4.23 7.20
N GLN A 108 -16.97 4.23 5.95
CA GLN A 108 -15.54 4.25 5.65
C GLN A 108 -14.99 5.66 5.85
N VAL A 109 -13.97 5.77 6.68
CA VAL A 109 -13.28 7.04 6.98
C VAL A 109 -11.77 6.80 6.99
N GLN A 110 -10.96 7.85 6.71
CA GLN A 110 -9.52 7.69 6.77
C GLN A 110 -8.97 8.21 8.10
N ASN A 111 -8.14 7.39 8.71
CA ASN A 111 -7.53 7.62 10.01
C ASN A 111 -6.01 7.63 9.90
N VAL A 112 -5.35 8.22 10.89
CA VAL A 112 -3.91 8.16 11.05
C VAL A 112 -3.53 7.50 12.37
N ALA A 113 -2.45 6.73 12.35
CA ALA A 113 -1.75 6.28 13.55
C ALA A 113 -0.27 6.59 13.42
N PHE A 114 0.39 6.92 14.52
CA PHE A 114 1.82 7.22 14.55
C PHE A 114 2.57 6.21 15.40
N ALA A 115 3.80 5.88 15.01
CA ALA A 115 4.69 5.13 15.88
C ALA A 115 4.91 5.93 17.17
N LYS A 116 4.60 5.33 18.32
CA LYS A 116 4.70 5.96 19.64
C LYS A 116 6.16 6.14 20.04
N ASN A 117 6.99 5.18 19.70
CA ASN A 117 8.45 5.26 19.86
C ASN A 117 9.14 4.99 18.50
N PRO A 118 9.48 6.03 17.74
CA PRO A 118 10.18 5.86 16.46
C PRO A 118 11.59 5.24 16.58
N ALA A 119 12.19 5.24 17.78
CA ALA A 119 13.49 4.63 18.01
C ALA A 119 13.40 3.11 18.29
N ASP A 120 12.20 2.56 18.55
CA ASP A 120 12.03 1.12 18.65
C ASP A 120 12.19 0.49 17.25
N PRO A 121 13.23 -0.32 16.99
CA PRO A 121 13.42 -0.93 15.69
C PRO A 121 12.34 -1.92 15.30
N LEU A 122 11.45 -2.32 16.23
CA LEU A 122 10.34 -3.22 15.98
C LEU A 122 9.00 -2.48 15.86
N LEU A 123 8.93 -1.17 16.12
CA LEU A 123 7.73 -0.34 16.02
C LEU A 123 6.48 -1.00 16.67
N ARG A 124 6.64 -1.51 17.91
CA ARG A 124 5.59 -2.32 18.57
C ARG A 124 4.36 -1.54 18.98
N GLU A 125 4.51 -0.23 19.25
CA GLU A 125 3.43 0.59 19.78
C GLU A 125 3.05 1.71 18.82
N TRP A 126 1.75 1.81 18.59
CA TRP A 126 1.15 2.84 17.74
C TRP A 126 0.11 3.63 18.54
N GLU A 127 0.01 4.92 18.26
CA GLU A 127 -0.99 5.80 18.85
C GLU A 127 -1.91 6.38 17.78
N LYS A 128 -3.19 6.40 18.07
CA LYS A 128 -4.24 6.99 17.24
C LYS A 128 -4.63 8.33 17.86
N PRO A 129 -4.37 9.47 17.21
CA PRO A 129 -4.74 10.77 17.77
C PRO A 129 -6.26 10.95 17.83
N ASP A 130 -6.73 11.73 18.80
CA ASP A 130 -8.16 12.01 19.03
C ASP A 130 -8.82 12.79 17.90
N CYS A 131 -8.02 13.44 17.03
CA CYS A 131 -8.54 14.15 15.86
C CYS A 131 -8.98 13.24 14.70
N ASN A 132 -8.84 11.91 14.83
CA ASN A 132 -9.40 10.98 13.85
C ASN A 132 -10.95 11.03 13.85
N PRO A 133 -11.60 10.87 12.67
CA PRO A 133 -10.97 10.64 11.37
C PRO A 133 -10.34 11.91 10.81
N VAL A 134 -9.14 11.77 10.21
CA VAL A 134 -8.45 12.90 9.56
C VAL A 134 -9.03 13.23 8.18
N MET A 135 -9.72 12.28 7.55
CA MET A 135 -10.51 12.49 6.33
C MET A 135 -11.86 11.76 6.49
N PRO A 136 -12.93 12.46 6.87
CA PRO A 136 -14.27 11.90 6.87
C PRO A 136 -14.72 11.62 5.43
N MET A 137 -15.67 10.69 5.26
CA MET A 137 -16.23 10.39 3.94
C MET A 137 -16.90 11.63 3.36
N PRO A 138 -16.52 12.07 2.15
CA PRO A 138 -17.14 13.21 1.50
C PRO A 138 -18.61 12.99 1.17
N ALA A 139 -19.42 14.04 1.17
CA ALA A 139 -20.87 13.96 0.95
C ALA A 139 -21.25 13.53 -0.49
N ASP A 140 -20.37 13.69 -1.45
CA ASP A 140 -20.54 13.29 -2.85
C ASP A 140 -20.08 11.86 -3.15
N VAL A 141 -19.54 11.16 -2.15
CA VAL A 141 -19.19 9.73 -2.26
C VAL A 141 -20.43 8.87 -2.09
N THR A 142 -20.59 7.91 -2.98
CA THR A 142 -21.71 6.97 -3.03
C THR A 142 -21.27 5.55 -2.63
N GLY A 143 -22.21 4.66 -2.39
CA GLY A 143 -21.94 3.24 -2.16
C GLY A 143 -21.07 2.91 -0.92
N ASN A 144 -20.82 3.87 -0.04
CA ASN A 144 -19.86 3.73 1.08
C ASN A 144 -18.48 3.24 0.60
N ASN A 145 -18.03 3.72 -0.56
CA ASN A 145 -16.74 3.38 -1.16
C ASN A 145 -15.77 4.56 -1.02
N PHE A 146 -15.02 4.59 0.09
CA PHE A 146 -14.00 5.61 0.38
C PHE A 146 -12.87 4.98 1.19
N ARG A 147 -11.79 4.47 0.51
CA ARG A 147 -10.80 3.62 1.18
C ARG A 147 -9.42 3.62 0.54
N ASP A 148 -8.54 2.84 1.14
CA ASP A 148 -7.24 2.41 0.64
C ASP A 148 -6.29 3.58 0.36
N PRO A 149 -5.93 4.44 1.35
CA PRO A 149 -4.98 5.51 1.13
C PRO A 149 -3.63 4.97 0.63
N THR A 150 -3.05 5.66 -0.36
CA THR A 150 -1.70 5.36 -0.88
C THR A 150 -0.62 5.65 0.16
N GLU A 151 0.63 5.23 -0.11
CA GLU A 151 1.78 5.86 0.51
C GLU A 151 1.71 7.37 0.26
N ALA A 152 1.98 8.19 1.29
CA ALA A 152 1.96 9.64 1.13
C ALA A 152 3.28 10.13 0.53
N TRP A 153 3.18 11.10 -0.36
CA TRP A 153 4.36 11.73 -0.98
C TRP A 153 4.36 13.24 -0.75
N ARG A 154 5.52 13.87 -0.87
CA ARG A 154 5.65 15.33 -0.77
C ARG A 154 5.82 15.96 -2.14
N GLY A 155 5.03 16.98 -2.41
CA GLY A 155 5.23 17.82 -3.58
C GLY A 155 6.34 18.87 -3.39
N ARG A 156 6.70 19.53 -4.47
CA ARG A 156 7.70 20.61 -4.48
C ARG A 156 7.29 21.81 -3.62
N ASP A 157 6.00 22.01 -3.39
CA ASP A 157 5.46 23.01 -2.46
C ASP A 157 5.64 22.63 -0.98
N GLY A 158 6.19 21.44 -0.71
CA GLY A 158 6.43 20.93 0.63
C GLY A 158 5.19 20.33 1.32
N LEU A 159 4.01 20.35 0.70
CA LEU A 159 2.80 19.72 1.23
C LEU A 159 2.84 18.21 0.99
N TRP A 160 2.25 17.48 1.90
CA TRP A 160 1.95 16.07 1.75
C TRP A 160 0.77 15.87 0.81
N ARG A 161 0.78 14.75 0.12
CA ARG A 161 -0.31 14.26 -0.71
C ARG A 161 -0.59 12.81 -0.39
N VAL A 162 -1.84 12.42 -0.54
CA VAL A 162 -2.28 11.04 -0.48
C VAL A 162 -3.43 10.83 -1.46
N GLY A 163 -3.41 9.71 -2.16
CA GLY A 163 -4.53 9.26 -3.00
C GLY A 163 -5.46 8.35 -2.21
N VAL A 164 -6.77 8.55 -2.31
CA VAL A 164 -7.80 7.69 -1.68
C VAL A 164 -8.82 7.32 -2.76
N VAL A 165 -9.10 6.04 -2.93
CA VAL A 165 -10.15 5.64 -3.89
C VAL A 165 -11.54 5.90 -3.31
N ALA A 166 -12.43 6.35 -4.20
CA ALA A 166 -13.81 6.67 -3.85
C ALA A 166 -14.74 6.42 -5.03
N GLU A 167 -16.00 6.15 -4.75
CA GLU A 167 -17.06 6.20 -5.74
C GLU A 167 -17.72 7.58 -5.72
N VAL A 168 -17.50 8.39 -6.76
CA VAL A 168 -18.05 9.74 -6.87
C VAL A 168 -19.06 9.78 -8.00
N GLY A 169 -20.33 10.00 -7.69
CA GLY A 169 -21.40 10.05 -8.69
C GLY A 169 -21.55 8.75 -9.52
N GLY A 170 -21.20 7.61 -8.94
CA GLY A 170 -21.21 6.29 -9.60
C GLY A 170 -19.99 6.02 -10.48
N VAL A 171 -18.88 6.74 -10.26
CA VAL A 171 -17.61 6.59 -10.98
C VAL A 171 -16.50 6.30 -9.99
N GLY A 172 -15.75 5.23 -10.22
CA GLY A 172 -14.54 4.93 -9.45
C GLY A 172 -13.47 6.00 -9.69
N SER A 173 -13.03 6.64 -8.63
CA SER A 173 -12.13 7.79 -8.68
C SER A 173 -10.99 7.65 -7.70
N LEU A 174 -9.81 8.14 -8.04
CA LEU A 174 -8.70 8.33 -7.13
C LEU A 174 -8.62 9.81 -6.74
N LEU A 175 -9.09 10.11 -5.54
CA LEU A 175 -9.09 11.48 -4.99
C LEU A 175 -7.73 11.79 -4.40
N VAL A 176 -7.25 13.02 -4.57
CA VAL A 176 -6.02 13.52 -3.93
C VAL A 176 -6.38 14.46 -2.80
N TYR A 177 -5.71 14.26 -1.68
CA TYR A 177 -5.76 15.14 -0.52
C TYR A 177 -4.38 15.74 -0.26
N ARG A 178 -4.34 16.99 0.19
CA ARG A 178 -3.12 17.71 0.57
C ARG A 178 -3.11 18.04 2.06
N SER A 179 -1.93 18.02 2.69
CA SER A 179 -1.77 18.36 4.10
C SER A 179 -0.41 19.01 4.36
N ALA A 180 -0.39 20.00 5.26
CA ALA A 180 0.85 20.59 5.77
C ALA A 180 1.40 19.84 6.99
N ASP A 181 0.52 19.21 7.78
CA ASP A 181 0.81 18.68 9.12
C ASP A 181 0.52 17.17 9.29
N PHE A 182 0.06 16.50 8.22
CA PHE A 182 -0.36 15.09 8.22
C PHE A 182 -1.61 14.79 9.06
N LEU A 183 -2.26 15.80 9.60
CA LEU A 183 -3.46 15.70 10.44
C LEU A 183 -4.69 16.34 9.80
N ARG A 184 -4.50 17.45 9.08
CA ARG A 184 -5.56 18.15 8.37
C ARG A 184 -5.37 17.98 6.89
N TRP A 185 -6.35 17.37 6.24
CA TRP A 185 -6.29 17.04 4.84
C TRP A 185 -7.40 17.75 4.07
N GLU A 186 -7.00 18.41 2.99
CA GLU A 186 -7.90 19.12 2.09
C GLU A 186 -7.96 18.39 0.75
N ARG A 187 -9.17 18.07 0.30
CA ARG A 187 -9.39 17.40 -0.98
C ARG A 187 -9.15 18.36 -2.13
N ASN A 188 -8.43 17.92 -3.15
CA ASN A 188 -8.32 18.64 -4.42
C ASN A 188 -9.67 18.66 -5.14
N ALA A 189 -9.91 19.71 -5.93
CA ALA A 189 -11.14 19.88 -6.70
C ALA A 189 -11.32 18.78 -7.76
N ALA A 190 -10.23 18.35 -8.40
CA ALA A 190 -10.24 17.28 -9.39
C ALA A 190 -9.59 15.99 -8.83
N PRO A 191 -10.08 14.80 -9.21
CA PRO A 191 -9.40 13.56 -8.91
C PRO A 191 -8.11 13.42 -9.74
N LEU A 192 -7.16 12.62 -9.24
CA LEU A 192 -6.00 12.23 -10.02
C LEU A 192 -6.37 11.34 -11.22
N HIS A 193 -7.38 10.50 -11.00
CA HIS A 193 -7.94 9.60 -12.00
C HIS A 193 -9.44 9.40 -11.74
N ALA A 194 -10.21 9.27 -12.82
CA ALA A 194 -11.61 8.87 -12.77
C ALA A 194 -11.89 7.90 -13.91
N SER A 195 -12.46 6.74 -13.58
CA SER A 195 -12.89 5.73 -14.53
C SER A 195 -14.25 6.08 -15.16
N SER A 196 -14.82 5.18 -15.94
CA SER A 196 -16.19 5.31 -16.43
C SER A 196 -17.23 4.82 -15.39
N ARG A 197 -18.50 4.99 -15.73
CA ARG A 197 -19.60 4.44 -14.90
C ARG A 197 -19.66 2.92 -14.88
N ASP A 198 -18.98 2.25 -15.79
CA ASP A 198 -18.89 0.79 -15.83
C ASP A 198 -17.90 0.27 -14.76
N VAL A 199 -17.05 1.15 -14.23
CA VAL A 199 -16.09 0.86 -13.15
C VAL A 199 -16.35 1.78 -11.96
N PRO A 200 -17.43 1.56 -11.19
CA PRO A 200 -17.79 2.42 -10.06
C PRO A 200 -16.88 2.23 -8.85
N VAL A 201 -16.21 1.10 -8.74
CA VAL A 201 -15.38 0.75 -7.58
C VAL A 201 -13.95 0.46 -8.00
N LEU A 202 -13.03 1.13 -7.33
CA LEU A 202 -11.59 0.91 -7.41
C LEU A 202 -11.06 0.51 -6.04
N GLU A 203 -9.95 -0.23 -6.02
CA GLU A 203 -9.29 -0.67 -4.78
C GLU A 203 -7.77 -0.51 -4.90
N CYS A 204 -7.10 -0.48 -3.75
CA CYS A 204 -5.66 -0.64 -3.60
C CYS A 204 -4.81 0.24 -4.53
N PRO A 205 -5.03 1.56 -4.58
CA PRO A 205 -4.27 2.45 -5.45
C PRO A 205 -2.80 2.47 -5.04
N ASP A 206 -1.91 2.56 -6.04
CA ASP A 206 -0.49 2.80 -5.82
C ASP A 206 0.02 3.79 -6.87
N LEU A 207 0.69 4.85 -6.43
CA LEU A 207 1.31 5.85 -7.30
C LEU A 207 2.77 5.99 -6.90
N PHE A 208 3.68 5.68 -7.82
CA PHE A 208 5.09 5.75 -7.52
C PHE A 208 5.93 6.15 -8.73
N PRO A 209 7.07 6.85 -8.51
CA PRO A 209 7.98 7.21 -9.57
C PRO A 209 8.81 6.02 -10.04
N MET A 210 9.14 6.04 -11.31
CA MET A 210 10.00 5.06 -11.95
C MET A 210 11.39 5.65 -12.21
N ALA A 211 12.40 4.87 -11.87
CA ALA A 211 13.75 5.18 -12.29
C ALA A 211 13.86 5.08 -13.84
N PRO A 212 14.64 5.96 -14.49
CA PRO A 212 14.85 5.86 -15.92
C PRO A 212 15.53 4.52 -16.29
N PRO A 213 15.34 4.03 -17.54
CA PRO A 213 15.96 2.82 -17.99
C PRO A 213 17.48 2.83 -17.78
N GLY A 214 18.02 1.76 -17.24
CA GLY A 214 19.45 1.64 -16.95
C GLY A 214 19.93 2.32 -15.67
N ALA A 215 19.04 2.96 -14.91
CA ALA A 215 19.39 3.46 -13.59
C ALA A 215 19.73 2.28 -12.66
N ALA A 216 20.80 2.46 -11.88
CA ALA A 216 21.22 1.45 -10.90
C ALA A 216 20.34 1.47 -9.63
N GLU A 217 19.64 2.56 -9.38
CA GLU A 217 18.86 2.82 -8.17
C GLU A 217 17.42 3.19 -8.51
N GLY A 218 16.46 2.73 -7.70
CA GLY A 218 15.07 3.15 -7.74
C GLY A 218 14.88 4.56 -7.18
N LEU A 219 13.67 5.07 -7.29
CA LEU A 219 13.29 6.39 -6.77
C LEU A 219 12.39 6.25 -5.55
N GLU A 220 12.60 7.12 -4.56
CA GLU A 220 11.70 7.23 -3.42
C GLU A 220 10.37 7.89 -3.86
N VAL A 221 9.31 7.73 -3.06
CA VAL A 221 7.93 8.03 -3.47
C VAL A 221 7.69 9.49 -3.84
N SER A 222 8.43 10.43 -3.26
CA SER A 222 8.28 11.88 -3.54
C SER A 222 9.11 12.36 -4.72
N ALA A 223 9.87 11.47 -5.39
CA ALA A 223 10.66 11.89 -6.53
C ALA A 223 9.76 12.31 -7.69
N SER A 224 9.94 13.54 -8.16
CA SER A 224 9.17 14.15 -9.25
C SER A 224 10.07 15.05 -10.11
N GLY A 225 9.57 15.51 -11.24
CA GLY A 225 10.25 16.47 -12.10
C GLY A 225 10.41 16.01 -13.54
N ALA A 226 11.13 16.80 -14.33
CA ALA A 226 11.32 16.57 -15.76
C ALA A 226 12.01 15.22 -16.02
N GLY A 227 11.35 14.36 -16.80
CA GLY A 227 11.87 13.02 -17.15
C GLY A 227 11.53 11.90 -16.16
N VAL A 228 10.93 12.19 -15.01
CA VAL A 228 10.45 11.18 -14.10
C VAL A 228 9.08 10.69 -14.58
N LEU A 229 8.98 9.43 -14.88
CA LEU A 229 7.71 8.75 -15.13
C LEU A 229 7.16 8.18 -13.82
N HIS A 230 5.86 7.98 -13.78
CA HIS A 230 5.18 7.36 -12.64
C HIS A 230 4.36 6.18 -13.12
N VAL A 231 4.20 5.21 -12.25
CA VAL A 231 3.20 4.15 -12.39
C VAL A 231 1.99 4.54 -11.55
N LEU A 232 0.83 4.52 -12.18
CA LEU A 232 -0.45 4.48 -11.50
C LEU A 232 -0.99 3.06 -11.60
N LYS A 233 -1.10 2.39 -10.44
CA LYS A 233 -1.68 1.06 -10.34
C LYS A 233 -3.02 1.16 -9.62
N LEU A 234 -4.02 0.46 -10.12
CA LEU A 234 -5.34 0.32 -9.54
C LEU A 234 -5.79 -1.15 -9.61
N THR A 235 -6.59 -1.56 -8.67
CA THR A 235 -7.29 -2.84 -8.71
C THR A 235 -8.73 -2.61 -9.10
N ASP A 236 -9.25 -3.38 -10.04
CA ASP A 236 -10.63 -3.32 -10.48
C ASP A 236 -11.56 -4.24 -9.67
N PHE A 237 -12.84 -4.21 -9.99
CA PHE A 237 -13.85 -5.04 -9.33
C PHE A 237 -13.67 -6.55 -9.60
N ALA A 238 -13.00 -6.92 -10.70
CA ALA A 238 -12.67 -8.32 -11.00
C ALA A 238 -11.51 -8.84 -10.11
N LYS A 239 -10.95 -7.98 -9.25
CA LYS A 239 -9.79 -8.26 -8.39
C LYS A 239 -8.53 -8.52 -9.21
N GLU A 240 -8.36 -7.76 -10.24
CA GLU A 240 -7.18 -7.77 -11.09
C GLU A 240 -6.40 -6.46 -10.92
N ASP A 241 -5.09 -6.58 -10.82
CA ASP A 241 -4.21 -5.42 -10.71
C ASP A 241 -3.79 -4.95 -12.10
N HIS A 242 -4.12 -3.69 -12.38
CA HIS A 242 -3.80 -3.03 -13.64
C HIS A 242 -2.92 -1.82 -13.40
N TYR A 243 -2.05 -1.49 -14.36
CA TYR A 243 -1.21 -0.31 -14.23
C TYR A 243 -1.10 0.46 -15.55
N MET A 244 -0.80 1.73 -15.39
CA MET A 244 -0.49 2.65 -16.46
C MET A 244 0.79 3.42 -16.13
N VAL A 245 1.62 3.66 -17.13
CA VAL A 245 2.81 4.52 -17.02
C VAL A 245 2.44 5.89 -17.55
N GLY A 246 2.90 6.94 -16.90
CA GLY A 246 2.60 8.31 -17.31
C GLY A 246 3.47 9.33 -16.61
N ARG A 247 3.07 10.58 -16.73
CA ARG A 247 3.69 11.73 -16.04
C ARG A 247 2.76 12.23 -14.95
N TYR A 248 3.29 12.36 -13.77
CA TYR A 248 2.60 13.06 -12.69
C TYR A 248 3.12 14.51 -12.62
N ASP A 249 2.19 15.44 -12.70
CA ASP A 249 2.43 16.87 -12.49
C ASP A 249 2.11 17.17 -11.02
N ASP A 250 3.13 17.47 -10.23
CA ASP A 250 3.01 17.73 -8.79
C ASP A 250 2.54 19.15 -8.45
N GLU A 251 2.45 20.04 -9.43
CA GLU A 251 1.86 21.37 -9.26
C GLU A 251 0.34 21.33 -9.43
N ALA A 252 -0.11 20.64 -10.47
CA ALA A 252 -1.53 20.45 -10.78
C ALA A 252 -2.17 19.24 -10.08
N ASP A 253 -1.38 18.33 -9.53
CA ASP A 253 -1.80 16.99 -9.06
C ASP A 253 -2.60 16.21 -10.12
N THR A 254 -2.04 16.17 -11.33
CA THR A 254 -2.64 15.45 -12.45
C THR A 254 -1.72 14.34 -12.95
N PHE A 255 -2.32 13.26 -13.43
CA PHE A 255 -1.60 12.17 -14.07
C PHE A 255 -1.95 12.12 -15.56
N VAL A 256 -0.94 12.21 -16.42
CA VAL A 256 -1.08 12.14 -17.87
C VAL A 256 -0.53 10.81 -18.35
N PRO A 257 -1.37 9.87 -18.80
CA PRO A 257 -0.91 8.58 -19.30
C PRO A 257 0.00 8.72 -20.51
N ALA A 258 0.98 7.82 -20.64
CA ALA A 258 1.80 7.69 -21.84
C ALA A 258 1.02 7.03 -23.00
N GLU A 259 -0.02 6.24 -22.68
CA GLU A 259 -0.89 5.54 -23.63
C GLU A 259 -2.36 5.99 -23.42
N PRO A 260 -2.72 7.25 -23.78
CA PRO A 260 -4.05 7.78 -23.53
C PRO A 260 -5.14 7.05 -24.34
N GLU A 261 -4.78 6.38 -25.42
CA GLU A 261 -5.67 5.56 -26.25
C GLU A 261 -6.26 4.35 -25.52
N ARG A 262 -5.67 3.94 -24.41
CA ARG A 262 -6.24 2.89 -23.57
C ARG A 262 -7.47 3.32 -22.79
N GLY A 263 -7.71 4.65 -22.68
CA GLY A 263 -8.85 5.20 -21.94
C GLY A 263 -8.69 5.10 -20.43
N ASP A 264 -9.77 5.36 -19.72
CA ASP A 264 -9.76 5.61 -18.28
C ASP A 264 -10.06 4.37 -17.42
N ASP A 265 -10.59 3.30 -18.02
CA ASP A 265 -10.97 2.10 -17.28
C ASP A 265 -9.78 1.15 -17.11
N PRO A 266 -9.45 0.76 -15.86
CA PRO A 266 -8.30 -0.10 -15.58
C PRO A 266 -8.28 -1.41 -16.38
N GLY A 267 -9.43 -2.00 -16.66
CA GLY A 267 -9.53 -3.21 -17.47
C GLY A 267 -8.92 -3.10 -18.88
N ASN A 268 -8.73 -1.87 -19.38
CA ASN A 268 -8.08 -1.59 -20.67
C ASN A 268 -6.56 -1.35 -20.54
N TRP A 269 -6.06 -1.24 -19.30
CA TRP A 269 -4.65 -0.99 -19.03
C TRP A 269 -3.83 -2.27 -19.12
N ARG A 270 -2.57 -2.17 -18.77
CA ARG A 270 -1.69 -3.33 -18.67
C ARG A 270 -1.98 -4.08 -17.38
N ARG A 271 -2.18 -5.38 -17.46
CA ARG A 271 -2.25 -6.21 -16.26
C ARG A 271 -0.87 -6.34 -15.64
N LEU A 272 -0.82 -6.27 -14.32
CA LEU A 272 0.42 -6.47 -13.58
C LEU A 272 0.86 -7.94 -13.60
N ASP A 273 -0.11 -8.85 -13.57
CA ASP A 273 0.10 -10.30 -13.62
C ASP A 273 -1.09 -10.99 -14.30
N HIS A 274 -0.83 -12.06 -15.06
CA HIS A 274 -1.86 -12.83 -15.75
C HIS A 274 -2.38 -14.04 -14.95
N GLY A 275 -1.93 -14.22 -13.70
CA GLY A 275 -2.46 -15.19 -12.76
C GLY A 275 -3.50 -14.58 -11.82
N HIS A 276 -3.47 -15.03 -10.57
CA HIS A 276 -4.39 -14.60 -9.51
C HIS A 276 -3.72 -13.62 -8.53
N LEU A 277 -2.90 -12.69 -9.04
CA LEU A 277 -2.25 -11.66 -8.23
C LEU A 277 -3.21 -10.49 -8.02
N TYR A 278 -3.40 -10.09 -6.76
CA TYR A 278 -4.39 -9.12 -6.35
C TYR A 278 -3.88 -8.20 -5.24
N ALA A 279 -4.42 -6.98 -5.18
CA ALA A 279 -4.21 -6.02 -4.10
C ALA A 279 -2.73 -5.70 -3.83
N SER A 280 -1.92 -5.60 -4.90
CA SER A 280 -0.51 -5.30 -4.75
C SER A 280 -0.27 -3.90 -4.21
N LYS A 281 0.84 -3.77 -3.48
CA LYS A 281 1.37 -2.50 -2.99
C LYS A 281 2.88 -2.51 -3.09
N SER A 282 3.44 -1.36 -3.40
CA SER A 282 4.89 -1.20 -3.45
C SER A 282 5.40 -0.31 -2.34
N PHE A 283 6.68 -0.44 -2.01
CA PHE A 283 7.40 0.47 -1.13
C PHE A 283 8.83 0.70 -1.62
N TYR A 284 9.41 1.81 -1.20
CA TYR A 284 10.81 2.08 -1.47
C TYR A 284 11.70 1.45 -0.39
N ASP A 285 12.50 0.45 -0.79
CA ASP A 285 13.54 -0.15 0.05
C ASP A 285 14.75 0.79 0.07
N ALA A 286 14.79 1.70 1.04
CA ALA A 286 15.86 2.69 1.15
C ALA A 286 17.25 2.07 1.44
N ARG A 287 17.30 0.85 1.97
CA ARG A 287 18.56 0.13 2.21
C ARG A 287 19.25 -0.26 0.92
N ASN A 288 18.48 -0.80 -0.03
CA ASN A 288 19.00 -1.30 -1.29
C ASN A 288 18.65 -0.37 -2.48
N LYS A 289 18.04 0.78 -2.20
CA LYS A 289 17.64 1.80 -3.18
C LYS A 289 16.84 1.22 -4.33
N ARG A 290 15.84 0.43 -4.03
CA ARG A 290 14.97 -0.24 -5.00
C ARG A 290 13.52 -0.15 -4.57
N ARG A 291 12.61 -0.39 -5.51
CA ARG A 291 11.20 -0.55 -5.20
C ARG A 291 10.86 -2.04 -5.14
N VAL A 292 10.16 -2.42 -4.10
CA VAL A 292 9.69 -3.80 -3.88
C VAL A 292 8.17 -3.77 -3.90
N LEU A 293 7.57 -4.69 -4.66
CA LEU A 293 6.13 -4.85 -4.76
C LEU A 293 5.73 -6.16 -4.08
N TRP A 294 4.71 -6.08 -3.25
CA TRP A 294 4.07 -7.20 -2.61
C TRP A 294 2.64 -7.34 -3.09
N ALA A 295 2.17 -8.57 -3.24
CA ALA A 295 0.82 -8.84 -3.67
C ALA A 295 0.29 -10.14 -3.06
N TRP A 296 -1.00 -10.31 -3.21
CA TRP A 296 -1.70 -11.53 -2.89
C TRP A 296 -1.70 -12.48 -4.07
N VAL A 297 -1.49 -13.74 -3.79
CA VAL A 297 -1.71 -14.82 -4.75
C VAL A 297 -2.88 -15.64 -4.24
N ASP A 298 -3.98 -15.70 -4.99
CA ASP A 298 -5.11 -16.58 -4.71
C ASP A 298 -4.76 -17.99 -5.22
N GLU A 299 -4.43 -18.88 -4.31
CA GLU A 299 -4.18 -20.29 -4.61
C GLU A 299 -5.50 -21.07 -4.60
N ASN A 300 -6.38 -20.79 -5.55
CA ASN A 300 -7.64 -21.51 -5.68
C ASN A 300 -7.52 -22.60 -6.75
N ASP A 301 -7.20 -23.79 -6.33
CA ASP A 301 -7.13 -25.00 -7.18
C ASP A 301 -8.48 -25.67 -7.45
N GLY A 302 -9.59 -24.93 -7.26
CA GLY A 302 -10.93 -25.37 -7.63
C GLY A 302 -11.59 -26.41 -6.69
N GLY A 303 -10.94 -26.80 -5.64
CA GLY A 303 -11.46 -27.73 -4.64
C GLY A 303 -11.82 -27.06 -3.33
N GLY A 304 -13.04 -26.70 -3.13
CA GLY A 304 -13.75 -26.09 -2.00
C GLY A 304 -13.18 -26.11 -0.58
N VAL A 305 -11.89 -26.01 -0.37
CA VAL A 305 -11.20 -26.00 0.93
C VAL A 305 -10.42 -24.69 1.09
N ALA A 306 -10.38 -24.20 2.30
CA ALA A 306 -9.84 -22.96 2.79
C ALA A 306 -8.75 -22.31 1.90
N ARG A 307 -9.03 -21.11 1.41
CA ARG A 307 -8.09 -20.29 0.64
C ARG A 307 -6.85 -20.01 1.47
N VAL A 308 -5.74 -20.60 1.11
CA VAL A 308 -4.42 -20.22 1.61
C VAL A 308 -3.92 -19.12 0.71
N CYS A 309 -3.82 -17.91 1.23
CA CYS A 309 -3.24 -16.81 0.50
C CYS A 309 -1.75 -16.75 0.80
N ARG A 310 -0.94 -16.74 -0.23
CA ARG A 310 0.50 -16.49 -0.14
C ARG A 310 0.80 -15.09 -0.64
N THR A 311 1.81 -14.48 -0.07
CA THR A 311 2.32 -13.20 -0.51
C THR A 311 3.46 -13.44 -1.49
N ALA A 312 3.41 -12.80 -2.65
CA ALA A 312 4.51 -12.81 -3.61
C ALA A 312 5.30 -11.50 -3.51
N GLU A 313 6.61 -11.60 -3.52
CA GLU A 313 7.52 -10.47 -3.64
C GLU A 313 8.00 -10.38 -5.08
N ALA A 314 7.87 -9.20 -5.69
CA ALA A 314 8.49 -8.89 -6.97
C ALA A 314 9.40 -7.67 -6.80
N ILE A 315 10.66 -7.80 -7.23
CA ILE A 315 11.61 -6.71 -7.21
C ILE A 315 11.54 -6.00 -8.56
N CYS A 316 10.96 -4.82 -8.58
CA CYS A 316 10.94 -3.95 -9.76
C CYS A 316 12.15 -3.02 -9.73
N SER A 317 13.27 -3.39 -10.35
CA SER A 317 14.46 -2.56 -10.39
C SER A 317 14.45 -1.50 -11.49
N SER A 318 13.70 -1.71 -12.56
CA SER A 318 13.50 -0.71 -13.63
C SER A 318 12.34 -1.13 -14.53
N VAL A 319 11.67 -0.15 -15.14
CA VAL A 319 10.82 -0.38 -16.31
C VAL A 319 11.63 0.02 -17.53
N ALA A 320 11.92 -0.93 -18.41
CA ALA A 320 12.52 -0.64 -19.69
C ALA A 320 11.42 -0.31 -20.70
N PRO A 321 11.39 0.91 -21.31
CA PRO A 321 10.64 1.08 -22.53
C PRO A 321 11.35 0.25 -23.62
N ASP A 322 10.65 -0.67 -24.24
CA ASP A 322 11.12 -1.22 -25.50
C ASP A 322 10.95 -0.15 -26.57
N VAL A 323 12.07 0.50 -26.93
CA VAL A 323 12.10 1.60 -27.89
C VAL A 323 11.69 1.13 -29.30
N ALA A 324 11.71 -0.17 -29.56
CA ALA A 324 11.38 -0.74 -30.87
C ALA A 324 9.88 -0.95 -31.08
N THR A 325 9.09 -1.08 -29.99
CA THR A 325 7.66 -1.42 -30.07
C THR A 325 6.73 -0.36 -29.48
N HIS A 326 7.24 0.75 -28.94
CA HIS A 326 6.46 1.72 -28.13
C HIS A 326 5.79 1.09 -26.90
N GLU A 327 6.23 -0.09 -26.50
CA GLU A 327 5.69 -0.81 -25.34
C GLU A 327 6.53 -0.50 -24.09
N ALA A 328 5.99 0.36 -23.21
CA ALA A 328 6.48 0.41 -21.84
C ALA A 328 5.96 -0.84 -21.11
N SER A 329 6.84 -1.78 -20.83
CA SER A 329 6.54 -2.94 -19.99
C SER A 329 7.29 -2.81 -18.66
N ILE A 330 6.74 -3.37 -17.58
CA ILE A 330 7.52 -3.63 -16.36
C ILE A 330 8.47 -4.79 -16.69
N ALA A 331 9.47 -4.49 -17.53
CA ALA A 331 10.52 -5.44 -17.87
C ALA A 331 11.56 -5.39 -16.74
N GLY A 332 11.69 -6.47 -16.03
CA GLY A 332 12.65 -6.61 -14.93
C GLY A 332 12.05 -7.18 -13.66
N CYS A 333 10.77 -7.56 -13.64
CA CYS A 333 10.32 -8.63 -12.75
C CYS A 333 10.94 -9.93 -13.29
N ALA A 334 12.28 -9.97 -13.43
CA ALA A 334 12.99 -11.18 -13.77
C ALA A 334 12.85 -12.13 -12.60
N GLY A 335 11.90 -13.03 -12.73
CA GLY A 335 11.64 -14.25 -12.07
C GLY A 335 12.60 -14.66 -10.96
N ALA A 336 12.32 -14.20 -9.76
CA ALA A 336 12.48 -14.99 -8.58
C ALA A 336 11.20 -14.79 -7.77
N LEU A 337 10.19 -15.57 -8.09
CA LEU A 337 9.11 -15.89 -7.15
C LEU A 337 9.77 -16.56 -5.94
N LEU A 338 10.23 -15.76 -4.99
CA LEU A 338 10.65 -16.26 -3.70
C LEU A 338 9.36 -16.55 -2.92
N HIS A 339 8.98 -17.82 -2.89
CA HIS A 339 7.96 -18.31 -1.97
C HIS A 339 8.47 -18.16 -0.54
N ALA A 340 8.18 -17.04 0.11
CA ALA A 340 8.31 -16.96 1.55
C ALA A 340 7.23 -17.85 2.16
N ARG A 341 7.60 -19.03 2.66
CA ARG A 341 6.74 -19.81 3.55
C ARG A 341 6.70 -19.09 4.88
N LEU A 342 5.55 -18.51 5.21
CA LEU A 342 5.21 -18.26 6.61
C LEU A 342 4.90 -19.63 7.23
N SER A 343 5.89 -20.21 7.88
CA SER A 343 5.71 -21.44 8.68
C SER A 343 5.24 -21.10 10.08
#